data_9ce7b711edae7115af250024eb9954ef
#
_entry.id   9ce7b711edae7115af250024eb9954ef
#
_cell.length_a   1.000
_cell.length_b   1.000
_cell.length_c   1.000
_cell.angle_alpha   90.00
_cell.angle_beta   90.00
_cell.angle_gamma   90.00
#
_symmetry.space_group_name_H-M   'P 1'
#
loop_
_entity.id
_entity.type
_entity.pdbx_description
1 polymer ?
#
loop_
_entity_poly.entity_id
_entity_poly.type
_entity_poly.pdbx_seq_one_letter_code
_entity_poly.pdbx_strand_id
1 'polypeptide(L)'
;HEIVHNKWIVKEFEKNNVIFVEDPSEIPEGSIVMLSAHGTAPNVEEQFNSISSVTINSVCPLVTKVHHEAKKFTSSNTQIIYVGHKDHDEAKGALGVSPDNMHLVEDINDVKSLDIGDNVALLAQTTLALSEWEPIMEFSKDKFTNLKMPRKSDLCYATTNRQEAILAILPKVESVVVVGSENSSNTKALVSMVQNKGVSANRVDNVRDLENINLNGTV
;
A
#
# COMPACT_ATOMS: atom_id res chain seq x y z
N HIS A 1 13.29 6.83 -1.48
CA HIS A 1 12.17 6.33 -0.65
C HIS A 1 12.66 5.40 0.47
N GLU A 2 11.92 5.35 1.57
CA GLU A 2 12.14 4.37 2.63
C GLU A 2 11.95 2.94 2.09
N ILE A 3 12.78 1.99 2.55
CA ILE A 3 12.68 0.57 2.16
C ILE A 3 11.32 -0.02 2.56
N VAL A 4 10.85 0.35 3.73
CA VAL A 4 9.53 0.07 4.31
C VAL A 4 9.12 1.24 5.21
N HIS A 5 7.83 1.49 5.40
CA HIS A 5 7.33 2.52 6.31
C HIS A 5 7.51 2.11 7.78
N ASN A 6 8.78 2.06 8.22
CA ASN A 6 9.16 1.73 9.59
C ASN A 6 10.41 2.53 9.99
N LYS A 7 10.22 3.57 10.80
CA LYS A 7 11.28 4.48 11.24
C LYS A 7 12.47 3.79 11.93
N TRP A 8 12.23 2.65 12.61
CA TRP A 8 13.29 1.91 13.27
C TRP A 8 14.18 1.18 12.26
N ILE A 9 13.57 0.57 11.27
CA ILE A 9 14.29 -0.09 10.17
C ILE A 9 15.08 0.94 9.38
N VAL A 10 14.46 2.06 9.02
CA VAL A 10 15.13 3.16 8.31
C VAL A 10 16.38 3.62 9.07
N LYS A 11 16.24 3.94 10.37
CA LYS A 11 17.38 4.34 11.22
C LYS A 11 18.47 3.28 11.33
N GLU A 12 18.12 1.99 11.31
CA GLU A 12 19.11 0.92 11.35
C GLU A 12 19.91 0.85 10.05
N PHE A 13 19.23 1.05 8.91
CA PHE A 13 19.90 1.17 7.62
C PHE A 13 20.82 2.41 7.55
N GLU A 14 20.35 3.57 8.03
CA GLU A 14 21.16 4.80 8.10
C GLU A 14 22.44 4.63 8.93
N LYS A 15 22.37 3.92 10.07
CA LYS A 15 23.55 3.58 10.89
C LYS A 15 24.56 2.73 10.13
N ASN A 16 24.10 1.96 9.15
CA ASN A 16 24.95 1.15 8.27
C ASN A 16 25.31 1.87 6.96
N ASN A 17 25.23 3.21 6.96
CA ASN A 17 25.58 4.09 5.84
C ASN A 17 24.70 3.89 4.58
N VAL A 18 23.48 3.42 4.74
CA VAL A 18 22.50 3.43 3.65
C VAL A 18 21.91 4.83 3.54
N ILE A 19 21.89 5.38 2.33
CA ILE A 19 21.34 6.70 2.02
C ILE A 19 20.00 6.48 1.31
N PHE A 20 18.96 7.11 1.83
CA PHE A 20 17.63 7.12 1.20
C PHE A 20 17.52 8.33 0.29
N VAL A 21 17.13 8.11 -0.95
CA VAL A 21 16.96 9.14 -1.98
C VAL A 21 15.54 9.11 -2.54
N GLU A 22 15.05 10.25 -3.00
CA GLU A 22 13.74 10.37 -3.62
C GLU A 22 13.83 10.39 -5.15
N ASP A 23 14.91 10.94 -5.68
CA ASP A 23 15.11 11.09 -7.11
C ASP A 23 16.33 10.29 -7.58
N PRO A 24 16.24 9.55 -8.72
CA PRO A 24 17.37 8.84 -9.30
C PRO A 24 18.61 9.72 -9.55
N SER A 25 18.41 11.00 -9.84
CA SER A 25 19.52 11.95 -10.09
C SER A 25 20.41 12.22 -8.88
N GLU A 26 19.95 11.87 -7.67
CA GLU A 26 20.72 12.00 -6.44
C GLU A 26 21.75 10.86 -6.24
N ILE A 27 21.66 9.81 -7.07
CA ILE A 27 22.46 8.61 -6.93
C ILE A 27 23.77 8.75 -7.71
N PRO A 28 24.96 8.65 -7.05
CA PRO A 28 26.23 8.61 -7.76
C PRO A 28 26.34 7.42 -8.72
N GLU A 29 26.92 7.64 -9.89
CA GLU A 29 27.16 6.56 -10.87
C GLU A 29 27.98 5.42 -10.23
N GLY A 30 27.59 4.18 -10.53
CA GLY A 30 28.24 2.98 -10.01
C GLY A 30 27.82 2.59 -8.59
N SER A 31 26.85 3.28 -7.98
CA SER A 31 26.33 2.92 -6.66
C SER A 31 25.65 1.54 -6.65
N ILE A 32 25.56 0.93 -5.46
CA ILE A 32 24.66 -0.20 -5.22
C ILE A 32 23.30 0.37 -4.82
N VAL A 33 22.25 0.04 -5.57
CA VAL A 33 20.90 0.54 -5.35
C VAL A 33 19.99 -0.58 -4.85
N MET A 34 19.13 -0.27 -3.87
CA MET A 34 18.11 -1.20 -3.39
C MET A 34 16.72 -0.59 -3.65
N LEU A 35 15.87 -1.32 -4.35
CA LEU A 35 14.47 -0.92 -4.58
C LEU A 35 13.63 -1.20 -3.32
N SER A 36 12.70 -0.30 -3.02
CA SER A 36 11.81 -0.42 -1.84
C SER A 36 10.81 -1.57 -1.99
N ALA A 37 10.26 -2.00 -0.86
CA ALA A 37 9.23 -3.04 -0.84
C ALA A 37 7.93 -2.63 -1.55
N HIS A 38 7.69 -1.33 -1.71
CA HIS A 38 6.46 -0.77 -2.27
C HIS A 38 6.37 -0.89 -3.80
N GLY A 39 7.47 -1.25 -4.46
CA GLY A 39 7.55 -1.30 -5.92
C GLY A 39 7.88 0.06 -6.53
N THR A 40 8.38 0.00 -7.74
CA THR A 40 8.83 1.17 -8.51
C THR A 40 8.25 1.11 -9.91
N ALA A 41 7.89 2.26 -10.47
CA ALA A 41 7.46 2.35 -11.85
C ALA A 41 8.57 1.85 -12.80
N PRO A 42 8.26 1.10 -13.87
CA PRO A 42 9.26 0.48 -14.75
C PRO A 42 10.27 1.48 -15.34
N ASN A 43 9.81 2.66 -15.73
CA ASN A 43 10.67 3.71 -16.27
C ASN A 43 11.68 4.25 -15.24
N VAL A 44 11.31 4.28 -13.96
CA VAL A 44 12.20 4.69 -12.86
C VAL A 44 13.16 3.55 -12.52
N GLU A 45 12.70 2.30 -12.54
CA GLU A 45 13.57 1.13 -12.37
C GLU A 45 14.64 1.05 -13.46
N GLU A 46 14.31 1.34 -14.73
CA GLU A 46 15.27 1.44 -15.83
C GLU A 46 16.32 2.51 -15.59
N GLN A 47 15.93 3.67 -15.04
CA GLN A 47 16.90 4.73 -14.68
C GLN A 47 17.86 4.24 -13.59
N PHE A 48 17.35 3.60 -12.52
CA PHE A 48 18.21 3.01 -11.50
C PHE A 48 19.19 2.00 -12.08
N ASN A 49 18.72 1.10 -12.94
CA ASN A 49 19.57 0.09 -13.58
C ASN A 49 20.63 0.69 -14.48
N SER A 50 20.41 1.87 -15.05
CA SER A 50 21.39 2.53 -15.92
C SER A 50 22.54 3.19 -15.18
N ILE A 51 22.34 3.62 -13.92
CA ILE A 51 23.34 4.34 -13.10
C ILE A 51 23.99 3.45 -12.03
N SER A 52 23.34 2.37 -11.61
CA SER A 52 23.85 1.48 -10.57
C SER A 52 24.84 0.44 -11.09
N SER A 53 25.81 0.06 -10.29
CA SER A 53 26.64 -1.12 -10.53
C SER A 53 25.90 -2.41 -10.22
N VAL A 54 25.01 -2.37 -9.23
CA VAL A 54 24.16 -3.48 -8.80
C VAL A 54 22.81 -2.93 -8.34
N THR A 55 21.72 -3.50 -8.83
CA THR A 55 20.38 -3.22 -8.32
C THR A 55 19.87 -4.43 -7.53
N ILE A 56 19.56 -4.21 -6.25
CA ILE A 56 18.96 -5.21 -5.37
C ILE A 56 17.44 -4.98 -5.38
N ASN A 57 16.71 -5.96 -5.88
CA ASN A 57 15.25 -5.90 -5.89
C ASN A 57 14.68 -6.44 -4.57
N SER A 58 14.17 -5.53 -3.71
CA SER A 58 13.54 -5.86 -2.43
C SER A 58 12.02 -5.70 -2.47
N VAL A 59 11.44 -5.57 -3.66
CA VAL A 59 9.99 -5.43 -3.86
C VAL A 59 9.24 -6.63 -3.28
N CYS A 60 8.19 -6.35 -2.53
CA CYS A 60 7.33 -7.39 -1.97
C CYS A 60 6.75 -8.27 -3.09
N PRO A 61 6.80 -9.60 -2.98
CA PRO A 61 6.25 -10.50 -4.00
C PRO A 61 4.78 -10.25 -4.31
N LEU A 62 4.00 -9.73 -3.35
CA LEU A 62 2.60 -9.40 -3.59
C LEU A 62 2.45 -8.13 -4.45
N VAL A 63 3.29 -7.13 -4.23
CA VAL A 63 3.37 -5.94 -5.08
C VAL A 63 3.82 -6.32 -6.49
N THR A 64 4.83 -7.19 -6.60
CA THR A 64 5.27 -7.76 -7.89
C THR A 64 4.13 -8.46 -8.62
N LYS A 65 3.27 -9.19 -7.89
CA LYS A 65 2.06 -9.82 -8.44
C LYS A 65 1.11 -8.76 -9.02
N VAL A 66 0.84 -7.68 -8.29
CA VAL A 66 -0.04 -6.59 -8.77
C VAL A 66 0.51 -5.95 -10.04
N HIS A 67 1.80 -5.65 -10.10
CA HIS A 67 2.46 -5.13 -11.30
C HIS A 67 2.37 -6.11 -12.48
N HIS A 68 2.51 -7.42 -12.22
CA HIS A 68 2.36 -8.44 -13.26
C HIS A 68 0.94 -8.52 -13.81
N GLU A 69 -0.07 -8.52 -12.93
CA GLU A 69 -1.48 -8.50 -13.34
C GLU A 69 -1.82 -7.22 -14.12
N ALA A 70 -1.29 -6.06 -13.70
CA ALA A 70 -1.46 -4.81 -14.43
C ALA A 70 -0.92 -4.92 -15.87
N LYS A 71 0.31 -5.39 -16.05
CA LYS A 71 0.91 -5.62 -17.38
C LYS A 71 0.06 -6.57 -18.23
N LYS A 72 -0.45 -7.65 -17.62
CA LYS A 72 -1.28 -8.64 -18.31
C LYS A 72 -2.61 -8.05 -18.77
N PHE A 73 -3.30 -7.29 -17.93
CA PHE A 73 -4.57 -6.65 -18.29
C PHE A 73 -4.37 -5.60 -19.37
N THR A 74 -3.32 -4.79 -19.27
CA THR A 74 -2.98 -3.80 -20.28
C THR A 74 -2.69 -4.45 -21.64
N SER A 75 -1.93 -5.55 -21.68
CA SER A 75 -1.63 -6.27 -22.93
C SER A 75 -2.87 -6.87 -23.61
N SER A 76 -3.97 -7.04 -22.87
CA SER A 76 -5.28 -7.46 -23.40
C SER A 76 -6.25 -6.29 -23.63
N ASN A 77 -5.75 -5.06 -23.71
CA ASN A 77 -6.54 -3.83 -23.90
C ASN A 77 -7.68 -3.70 -22.88
N THR A 78 -7.38 -4.01 -21.62
CA THR A 78 -8.31 -3.92 -20.49
C THR A 78 -7.99 -2.65 -19.71
N GLN A 79 -8.98 -1.82 -19.42
CA GLN A 79 -8.83 -0.69 -18.51
C GLN A 79 -8.71 -1.22 -17.08
N ILE A 80 -7.95 -0.54 -16.24
CA ILE A 80 -7.68 -1.02 -14.88
C ILE A 80 -8.12 0.05 -13.88
N ILE A 81 -8.98 -0.31 -12.97
CA ILE A 81 -9.26 0.45 -11.76
C ILE A 81 -8.28 -0.04 -10.70
N TYR A 82 -7.47 0.87 -10.19
CA TYR A 82 -6.55 0.60 -9.08
C TYR A 82 -7.07 1.29 -7.83
N VAL A 83 -7.48 0.50 -6.85
CA VAL A 83 -7.96 1.01 -5.56
C VAL A 83 -6.76 1.23 -4.64
N GLY A 84 -6.54 2.45 -4.20
CA GLY A 84 -5.37 2.79 -3.37
C GLY A 84 -5.32 4.26 -3.02
N HIS A 85 -4.36 4.64 -2.17
CA HIS A 85 -4.18 6.01 -1.73
C HIS A 85 -3.24 6.75 -2.68
N LYS A 86 -3.66 7.91 -3.16
CA LYS A 86 -2.98 8.73 -4.17
C LYS A 86 -1.51 9.01 -3.86
N ASP A 87 -1.19 9.29 -2.61
CA ASP A 87 0.16 9.69 -2.22
C ASP A 87 1.04 8.50 -1.78
N HIS A 88 0.50 7.30 -1.79
CA HIS A 88 1.23 6.09 -1.37
C HIS A 88 2.20 5.62 -2.45
N ASP A 89 3.43 5.25 -2.07
CA ASP A 89 4.49 4.83 -2.99
C ASP A 89 4.11 3.60 -3.81
N GLU A 90 3.39 2.64 -3.23
CA GLU A 90 2.87 1.47 -3.94
C GLU A 90 1.90 1.86 -5.07
N ALA A 91 1.03 2.85 -4.82
CA ALA A 91 0.11 3.35 -5.85
C ALA A 91 0.87 4.05 -6.99
N LYS A 92 1.85 4.90 -6.66
CA LYS A 92 2.71 5.55 -7.66
C LYS A 92 3.45 4.54 -8.53
N GLY A 93 4.02 3.49 -7.90
CA GLY A 93 4.71 2.41 -8.59
C GLY A 93 3.79 1.63 -9.52
N ALA A 94 2.61 1.25 -9.04
CA ALA A 94 1.61 0.49 -9.80
C ALA A 94 1.07 1.29 -11.00
N LEU A 95 0.69 2.56 -10.79
CA LEU A 95 0.21 3.45 -11.87
C LEU A 95 1.25 3.62 -12.98
N GLY A 96 2.54 3.68 -12.61
CA GLY A 96 3.62 3.77 -13.59
C GLY A 96 3.80 2.52 -14.46
N VAL A 97 3.18 1.39 -14.12
CA VAL A 97 3.19 0.18 -14.95
C VAL A 97 2.36 0.35 -16.22
N SER A 98 1.26 1.10 -16.15
CA SER A 98 0.36 1.32 -17.27
C SER A 98 -0.38 2.65 -17.14
N PRO A 99 0.34 3.78 -17.30
CA PRO A 99 -0.20 5.11 -17.00
C PRO A 99 -1.44 5.47 -17.83
N ASP A 100 -1.54 4.96 -19.06
CA ASP A 100 -2.66 5.28 -19.97
C ASP A 100 -3.92 4.43 -19.73
N ASN A 101 -3.80 3.30 -19.02
CA ASN A 101 -4.90 2.35 -18.85
C ASN A 101 -5.27 2.10 -17.38
N MET A 102 -4.54 2.71 -16.43
CA MET A 102 -4.76 2.52 -15.01
C MET A 102 -5.31 3.79 -14.36
N HIS A 103 -6.45 3.66 -13.71
CA HIS A 103 -7.20 4.74 -13.08
C HIS A 103 -7.20 4.53 -11.57
N LEU A 104 -6.55 5.44 -10.84
CA LEU A 104 -6.58 5.43 -9.38
C LEU A 104 -7.95 5.84 -8.87
N VAL A 105 -8.45 5.10 -7.90
CA VAL A 105 -9.66 5.43 -7.15
C VAL A 105 -9.40 5.27 -5.65
N GLU A 106 -9.91 6.20 -4.86
CA GLU A 106 -9.83 6.17 -3.41
C GLU A 106 -11.19 5.85 -2.78
N ASP A 107 -12.28 6.15 -3.49
CA ASP A 107 -13.65 5.89 -3.02
C ASP A 107 -14.63 5.55 -4.16
N ILE A 108 -15.89 5.31 -3.77
CA ILE A 108 -16.97 4.97 -4.71
C ILE A 108 -17.28 6.15 -5.68
N ASN A 109 -17.08 7.41 -5.27
CA ASN A 109 -17.37 8.55 -6.13
C ASN A 109 -16.38 8.65 -7.27
N ASP A 110 -15.13 8.29 -7.01
CA ASP A 110 -14.12 8.17 -8.07
C ASP A 110 -14.56 7.13 -9.10
N VAL A 111 -15.00 5.93 -8.64
CA VAL A 111 -15.51 4.89 -9.56
C VAL A 111 -16.72 5.38 -10.35
N LYS A 112 -17.65 6.12 -9.73
CA LYS A 112 -18.82 6.69 -10.41
C LYS A 112 -18.44 7.62 -11.57
N SER A 113 -17.38 8.40 -11.38
CA SER A 113 -16.90 9.39 -12.35
C SER A 113 -16.18 8.79 -13.55
N LEU A 114 -15.75 7.53 -13.48
CA LEU A 114 -15.03 6.87 -14.56
C LEU A 114 -15.93 6.59 -15.77
N ASP A 115 -15.47 7.00 -16.96
CA ASP A 115 -16.05 6.66 -18.27
C ASP A 115 -15.01 5.89 -19.11
N ILE A 116 -14.87 4.60 -18.82
CA ILE A 116 -13.81 3.74 -19.37
C ILE A 116 -14.33 2.48 -20.10
N GLY A 117 -15.63 2.42 -20.34
CA GLY A 117 -16.28 1.24 -20.95
C GLY A 117 -16.35 0.04 -19.99
N ASP A 118 -16.76 -1.13 -20.52
CA ASP A 118 -17.05 -2.32 -19.71
C ASP A 118 -15.91 -3.34 -19.60
N ASN A 119 -14.86 -3.22 -20.42
CA ASN A 119 -13.71 -4.14 -20.36
C ASN A 119 -12.72 -3.69 -19.29
N VAL A 120 -13.04 -3.95 -18.05
CA VAL A 120 -12.36 -3.39 -16.87
C VAL A 120 -11.79 -4.49 -15.97
N ALA A 121 -10.64 -4.26 -15.38
CA ALA A 121 -10.08 -5.07 -14.31
C ALA A 121 -9.97 -4.24 -13.02
N LEU A 122 -10.09 -4.89 -11.88
CA LEU A 122 -9.97 -4.27 -10.56
C LEU A 122 -8.73 -4.81 -9.86
N LEU A 123 -7.80 -3.93 -9.52
CA LEU A 123 -6.60 -4.20 -8.72
C LEU A 123 -6.60 -3.34 -7.47
N ALA A 124 -5.81 -3.70 -6.47
CA ALA A 124 -5.77 -2.99 -5.19
C ALA A 124 -4.36 -2.83 -4.64
N GLN A 125 -4.15 -1.74 -3.92
CA GLN A 125 -3.02 -1.56 -3.01
C GLN A 125 -3.05 -2.64 -1.93
N THR A 126 -1.90 -3.25 -1.66
CA THR A 126 -1.83 -4.46 -0.83
C THR A 126 -2.16 -4.23 0.65
N THR A 127 -2.10 -2.98 1.11
CA THR A 127 -2.27 -2.58 2.52
C THR A 127 -3.60 -1.90 2.84
N LEU A 128 -4.58 -1.94 1.94
CA LEU A 128 -5.91 -1.37 2.18
C LEU A 128 -6.65 -2.05 3.33
N ALA A 129 -7.50 -1.29 4.00
CA ALA A 129 -8.47 -1.85 4.91
C ALA A 129 -9.58 -2.58 4.13
N LEU A 130 -10.10 -3.68 4.69
CA LEU A 130 -11.25 -4.39 4.11
C LEU A 130 -12.46 -3.45 3.97
N SER A 131 -12.66 -2.56 4.94
CA SER A 131 -13.73 -1.56 4.94
C SER A 131 -13.61 -0.50 3.83
N GLU A 132 -12.41 -0.29 3.28
CA GLU A 132 -12.18 0.58 2.12
C GLU A 132 -12.38 -0.20 0.82
N TRP A 133 -11.82 -1.40 0.77
CA TRP A 133 -11.84 -2.25 -0.41
C TRP A 133 -13.23 -2.79 -0.77
N GLU A 134 -13.95 -3.39 0.19
CA GLU A 134 -15.20 -4.11 -0.08
C GLU A 134 -16.29 -3.24 -0.72
N PRO A 135 -16.57 -2.01 -0.24
CA PRO A 135 -17.60 -1.16 -0.86
C PRO A 135 -17.27 -0.76 -2.30
N ILE A 136 -15.98 -0.49 -2.58
CA ILE A 136 -15.52 -0.13 -3.93
C ILE A 136 -15.62 -1.33 -4.86
N MET A 137 -15.22 -2.50 -4.38
CA MET A 137 -15.29 -3.75 -5.14
C MET A 137 -16.73 -4.11 -5.49
N GLU A 138 -17.65 -4.04 -4.53
CA GLU A 138 -19.08 -4.35 -4.75
C GLU A 138 -19.70 -3.37 -5.74
N PHE A 139 -19.48 -2.07 -5.54
CA PHE A 139 -19.97 -1.05 -6.47
C PHE A 139 -19.39 -1.23 -7.89
N SER A 140 -18.13 -1.60 -8.01
CA SER A 140 -17.50 -1.85 -9.31
C SER A 140 -18.10 -3.07 -10.02
N LYS A 141 -18.47 -4.12 -9.28
CA LYS A 141 -19.18 -5.30 -9.83
C LYS A 141 -20.55 -4.94 -10.37
N ASP A 142 -21.26 -4.02 -9.71
CA ASP A 142 -22.59 -3.58 -10.14
C ASP A 142 -22.49 -2.64 -11.35
N LYS A 143 -21.44 -1.81 -11.42
CA LYS A 143 -21.26 -0.84 -12.50
C LYS A 143 -20.76 -1.48 -13.80
N PHE A 144 -19.81 -2.42 -13.72
CA PHE A 144 -19.13 -2.99 -14.88
C PHE A 144 -19.51 -4.45 -15.11
N THR A 145 -20.20 -4.73 -16.20
CA THR A 145 -20.74 -6.06 -16.53
C THR A 145 -19.64 -7.12 -16.76
N ASN A 146 -18.48 -6.71 -17.27
CA ASN A 146 -17.34 -7.57 -17.58
C ASN A 146 -16.14 -7.31 -16.67
N LEU A 147 -16.38 -7.01 -15.37
CA LEU A 147 -15.31 -6.78 -14.43
C LEU A 147 -14.45 -8.02 -14.23
N LYS A 148 -13.15 -7.87 -14.47
CA LYS A 148 -12.14 -8.90 -14.22
C LYS A 148 -11.47 -8.65 -12.88
N MET A 149 -11.22 -9.71 -12.15
CA MET A 149 -10.49 -9.66 -10.90
C MET A 149 -9.32 -10.65 -10.92
N PRO A 150 -8.23 -10.39 -10.19
CA PRO A 150 -7.17 -11.36 -9.98
C PRO A 150 -7.71 -12.65 -9.38
N ARG A 151 -7.11 -13.80 -9.74
CA ARG A 151 -7.49 -15.11 -9.18
C ARG A 151 -7.30 -15.21 -7.68
N LYS A 152 -6.35 -14.45 -7.12
CA LYS A 152 -6.08 -14.34 -5.69
C LYS A 152 -6.17 -12.88 -5.29
N SER A 153 -6.63 -12.60 -4.09
CA SER A 153 -6.67 -11.23 -3.54
C SER A 153 -5.34 -10.52 -3.68
N ASP A 154 -5.39 -9.22 -3.95
CA ASP A 154 -4.23 -8.33 -3.89
C ASP A 154 -3.93 -7.91 -2.47
N LEU A 155 -4.92 -7.93 -1.58
CA LEU A 155 -4.73 -7.56 -0.18
C LEU A 155 -3.75 -8.50 0.51
N CYS A 156 -2.82 -7.92 1.24
CA CYS A 156 -1.80 -8.67 1.97
C CYS A 156 -2.44 -9.47 3.12
N TYR A 157 -2.23 -10.78 3.13
CA TYR A 157 -2.74 -11.64 4.22
C TYR A 157 -2.24 -11.20 5.60
N ALA A 158 -1.04 -10.63 5.69
CA ALA A 158 -0.53 -10.10 6.96
C ALA A 158 -1.31 -8.86 7.41
N THR A 159 -1.84 -8.07 6.48
CA THR A 159 -2.72 -6.93 6.76
C THR A 159 -4.10 -7.42 7.17
N THR A 160 -4.73 -8.31 6.39
CA THR A 160 -6.07 -8.83 6.69
C THR A 160 -6.11 -9.62 7.98
N ASN A 161 -5.13 -10.50 8.24
CA ASN A 161 -5.04 -11.24 9.50
C ASN A 161 -4.93 -10.33 10.73
N ARG A 162 -4.18 -9.21 10.63
CA ARG A 162 -4.11 -8.22 11.73
C ARG A 162 -5.44 -7.53 11.95
N GLN A 163 -6.13 -7.17 10.88
CA GLN A 163 -7.47 -6.56 10.97
C GLN A 163 -8.47 -7.52 11.62
N GLU A 164 -8.50 -8.78 11.21
CA GLU A 164 -9.37 -9.80 11.79
C GLU A 164 -9.04 -10.06 13.27
N ALA A 165 -7.75 -10.14 13.62
CA ALA A 165 -7.31 -10.31 15.00
C ALA A 165 -7.76 -9.14 15.90
N ILE A 166 -7.62 -7.90 15.43
CA ILE A 166 -8.11 -6.73 16.16
C ILE A 166 -9.63 -6.81 16.33
N LEU A 167 -10.39 -7.06 15.26
CA LEU A 167 -11.85 -7.18 15.34
C LEU A 167 -12.30 -8.21 16.38
N ALA A 168 -11.56 -9.31 16.53
CA ALA A 168 -11.87 -10.36 17.49
C ALA A 168 -11.63 -9.92 18.96
N ILE A 169 -10.74 -8.96 19.21
CA ILE A 169 -10.46 -8.48 20.58
C ILE A 169 -11.28 -7.24 20.96
N LEU A 170 -11.76 -6.44 19.99
CA LEU A 170 -12.50 -5.19 20.25
C LEU A 170 -13.63 -5.32 21.29
N PRO A 171 -14.45 -6.39 21.31
CA PRO A 171 -15.49 -6.54 22.33
C PRO A 171 -14.98 -6.73 23.76
N LYS A 172 -13.68 -6.94 23.93
CA LYS A 172 -13.04 -7.30 25.21
C LYS A 172 -12.13 -6.19 25.76
N VAL A 173 -11.94 -5.10 25.00
CA VAL A 173 -11.01 -4.02 25.34
C VAL A 173 -11.69 -2.67 25.24
N GLU A 174 -11.24 -1.71 26.04
CA GLU A 174 -11.73 -0.32 26.07
C GLU A 174 -10.82 0.60 25.24
N SER A 175 -9.57 0.20 25.03
CA SER A 175 -8.64 0.91 24.16
C SER A 175 -7.69 -0.05 23.45
N VAL A 176 -7.11 0.41 22.34
CA VAL A 176 -6.13 -0.32 21.54
C VAL A 176 -4.91 0.57 21.31
N VAL A 177 -3.72 0.02 21.53
CA VAL A 177 -2.46 0.66 21.13
C VAL A 177 -1.93 -0.02 19.88
N VAL A 178 -1.79 0.76 18.81
CA VAL A 178 -1.22 0.30 17.54
C VAL A 178 0.22 0.79 17.43
N VAL A 179 1.16 -0.15 17.46
CA VAL A 179 2.59 0.17 17.29
C VAL A 179 2.94 0.20 15.80
N GLY A 180 3.42 1.34 15.32
CA GLY A 180 3.83 1.50 13.94
C GLY A 180 4.05 2.95 13.54
N SER A 181 4.74 3.16 12.43
CA SER A 181 5.10 4.49 11.92
C SER A 181 3.88 5.23 11.36
N GLU A 182 3.93 6.56 11.46
CA GLU A 182 2.87 7.46 11.02
C GLU A 182 2.57 7.38 9.52
N ASN A 183 3.60 7.15 8.72
CA ASN A 183 3.49 7.00 7.27
C ASN A 183 3.11 5.59 6.81
N SER A 184 2.97 4.62 7.74
CA SER A 184 2.53 3.26 7.41
C SER A 184 1.03 3.21 7.12
N SER A 185 0.65 2.86 5.89
CA SER A 185 -0.74 2.65 5.48
C SER A 185 -1.44 1.58 6.34
N ASN A 186 -0.78 0.43 6.57
CA ASN A 186 -1.32 -0.61 7.43
C ASN A 186 -1.59 -0.11 8.87
N THR A 187 -0.67 0.68 9.45
CA THR A 187 -0.86 1.24 10.80
C THR A 187 -2.06 2.18 10.85
N LYS A 188 -2.18 3.07 9.87
CA LYS A 188 -3.33 3.98 9.74
C LYS A 188 -4.64 3.22 9.61
N ALA A 189 -4.68 2.20 8.75
CA ALA A 189 -5.86 1.36 8.54
C ALA A 189 -6.32 0.68 9.84
N LEU A 190 -5.38 0.14 10.64
CA LEU A 190 -5.70 -0.49 11.93
C LEU A 190 -6.27 0.52 12.93
N VAL A 191 -5.68 1.71 13.06
CA VAL A 191 -6.18 2.77 13.95
C VAL A 191 -7.59 3.21 13.54
N SER A 192 -7.78 3.54 12.27
CA SER A 192 -9.08 3.97 11.74
C SER A 192 -10.16 2.90 11.92
N MET A 193 -9.83 1.64 11.71
CA MET A 193 -10.76 0.53 11.89
C MET A 193 -11.24 0.42 13.34
N VAL A 194 -10.35 0.55 14.31
CA VAL A 194 -10.71 0.53 15.75
C VAL A 194 -11.60 1.70 16.10
N GLN A 195 -11.22 2.93 15.67
CA GLN A 195 -12.00 4.15 15.90
C GLN A 195 -13.39 4.09 15.29
N ASN A 196 -13.52 3.55 14.06
CA ASN A 196 -14.80 3.36 13.38
C ASN A 196 -15.73 2.37 14.11
N LYS A 197 -15.19 1.50 14.96
CA LYS A 197 -15.95 0.61 15.86
C LYS A 197 -16.27 1.23 17.21
N GLY A 198 -15.93 2.51 17.41
CA GLY A 198 -16.23 3.25 18.63
C GLY A 198 -15.28 2.95 19.81
N VAL A 199 -14.17 2.26 19.58
CA VAL A 199 -13.14 1.96 20.58
C VAL A 199 -12.00 2.98 20.45
N SER A 200 -11.43 3.39 21.60
CA SER A 200 -10.27 4.29 21.61
C SER A 200 -9.06 3.62 20.96
N ALA A 201 -8.39 4.32 20.03
CA ALA A 201 -7.17 3.83 19.39
C ALA A 201 -6.09 4.89 19.38
N ASN A 202 -4.90 4.51 19.83
CA ASN A 202 -3.72 5.34 19.86
C ASN A 202 -2.58 4.70 19.06
N ARG A 203 -1.97 5.48 18.18
CA ARG A 203 -0.75 5.07 17.48
C ARG A 203 0.48 5.48 18.27
N VAL A 204 1.46 4.60 18.33
CA VAL A 204 2.76 4.86 18.94
C VAL A 204 3.90 4.36 18.04
N ASP A 205 5.00 5.10 17.98
CA ASP A 205 6.24 4.63 17.34
C ASP A 205 7.12 3.83 18.30
N ASN A 206 7.05 4.16 19.62
CA ASN A 206 7.91 3.57 20.65
C ASN A 206 7.29 3.67 22.05
N VAL A 207 7.95 3.07 23.04
CA VAL A 207 7.47 3.02 24.42
C VAL A 207 7.32 4.40 25.08
N ARG A 208 8.10 5.41 24.69
CA ARG A 208 8.01 6.76 25.27
C ARG A 208 6.72 7.46 24.89
N ASP A 209 6.15 7.11 23.74
CA ASP A 209 4.88 7.69 23.29
C ASP A 209 3.71 7.28 24.21
N LEU A 210 3.86 6.14 24.94
CA LEU A 210 2.86 5.68 25.91
C LEU A 210 2.69 6.63 27.10
N GLU A 211 3.73 7.41 27.46
CA GLU A 211 3.67 8.38 28.54
C GLU A 211 2.63 9.49 28.29
N ASN A 212 2.32 9.74 27.00
CA ASN A 212 1.38 10.78 26.56
C ASN A 212 -0.03 10.25 26.25
N ILE A 213 -0.28 8.97 26.51
CA ILE A 213 -1.56 8.32 26.19
C ILE A 213 -2.28 7.98 27.49
N ASN A 214 -3.54 8.37 27.56
CA ASN A 214 -4.40 7.94 28.64
C ASN A 214 -4.97 6.55 28.34
N LEU A 215 -4.38 5.54 28.97
CA LEU A 215 -4.80 4.14 28.84
C LEU A 215 -5.70 3.81 30.05
N ASN A 216 -7.01 3.92 29.87
CA ASN A 216 -7.98 3.52 30.87
C ASN A 216 -8.57 2.16 30.53
N GLY A 217 -8.78 1.33 31.55
CA GLY A 217 -9.40 0.02 31.40
C GLY A 217 -8.51 -1.03 30.76
N THR A 218 -9.12 -1.96 30.04
CA THR A 218 -8.42 -3.07 29.35
C THR A 218 -7.87 -2.57 28.01
N VAL A 219 -6.57 -2.80 27.79
CA VAL A 219 -5.84 -2.40 26.57
C VAL A 219 -5.41 -3.63 25.78
#